data_3cfd85c7d6bbf34678daf351c9fe0e20
#
_entry.id   3cfd85c7d6bbf34678daf351c9fe0e20
#
_cell.length_a   1.000
_cell.length_b   1.000
_cell.length_c   1.000
_cell.angle_alpha   90.00
_cell.angle_beta   90.00
_cell.angle_gamma   90.00
#
_symmetry.space_group_name_H-M   'P 1'
#
loop_
_entity.id
_entity.type
_entity.pdbx_description
1 polymer ?
#
loop_
_entity_poly.entity_id
_entity_poly.type
_entity_poly.pdbx_seq_one_letter_code
_entity_poly.pdbx_strand_id
1 'polypeptide(L)'
;MLHSLSAQVSYYNQLIQSNPEWLFCGVYADEALTGTKENRAEFQKLLNRCRQGEIDLILTKSISRFARNTVTLLETVRELKTLGVDVYFEEQRIHSMSSDGELMLSILASYAQEESYSASENKKWQMRKDFEQGKVGSMRMLGYRRTKSGKLEIVPEEAEIVRMIFLYYLSGMGKLAIAKKLNEQQICTVRGCAWTTEDVRRTLRNEKYTGCLLYTSPSPRD
;
A
#
# COMPACT_ATOMS: atom_id res chain seq x y z
N MET A 1 -8.52 -36.02 -2.10
CA MET A 1 -8.00 -34.66 -1.82
C MET A 1 -7.05 -34.74 -0.62
N LEU A 2 -5.79 -34.32 -0.79
CA LEU A 2 -4.79 -34.30 0.30
C LEU A 2 -5.10 -33.12 1.20
N HIS A 3 -5.72 -33.36 2.36
CA HIS A 3 -6.21 -32.31 3.27
C HIS A 3 -5.22 -31.95 4.39
N SER A 4 -4.19 -32.76 4.65
CA SER A 4 -3.17 -32.47 5.66
C SER A 4 -1.84 -32.06 5.03
N LEU A 5 -1.11 -31.18 5.71
CA LEU A 5 0.23 -30.75 5.31
C LEU A 5 1.17 -31.95 5.15
N SER A 6 1.14 -32.90 6.08
CA SER A 6 1.95 -34.12 6.03
C SER A 6 1.69 -34.97 4.79
N ALA A 7 0.44 -35.10 4.35
CA ALA A 7 0.11 -35.83 3.14
C ALA A 7 0.62 -35.14 1.86
N GLN A 8 0.58 -33.81 1.84
CA GLN A 8 1.16 -33.04 0.72
C GLN A 8 2.68 -33.17 0.67
N VAL A 9 3.34 -33.08 1.81
CA VAL A 9 4.81 -33.27 1.92
C VAL A 9 5.20 -34.68 1.43
N SER A 10 4.49 -35.72 1.86
CA SER A 10 4.74 -37.10 1.40
C SER A 10 4.54 -37.26 -0.10
N TYR A 11 3.48 -36.66 -0.63
CA TYR A 11 3.19 -36.69 -2.08
C TYR A 11 4.31 -36.07 -2.92
N TYR A 12 4.74 -34.84 -2.58
CA TYR A 12 5.82 -34.17 -3.32
C TYR A 12 7.17 -34.87 -3.14
N ASN A 13 7.46 -35.43 -1.97
CA ASN A 13 8.65 -36.26 -1.77
C ASN A 13 8.66 -37.44 -2.72
N GLN A 14 7.54 -38.18 -2.81
CA GLN A 14 7.45 -39.32 -3.73
C GLN A 14 7.55 -38.88 -5.20
N LEU A 15 6.87 -37.79 -5.56
CA LEU A 15 6.89 -37.26 -6.92
C LEU A 15 8.31 -36.88 -7.35
N ILE A 16 9.06 -36.19 -6.52
CA ILE A 16 10.42 -35.77 -6.84
C ILE A 16 11.36 -36.98 -6.87
N GLN A 17 11.28 -37.90 -5.92
CA GLN A 17 12.13 -39.10 -5.86
C GLN A 17 11.84 -40.10 -6.96
N SER A 18 10.65 -40.11 -7.54
CA SER A 18 10.30 -40.97 -8.68
C SER A 18 10.93 -40.51 -10.00
N ASN A 19 11.40 -39.29 -10.09
CA ASN A 19 12.07 -38.75 -11.27
C ASN A 19 13.60 -38.86 -11.08
N PRO A 20 14.29 -39.69 -11.89
CA PRO A 20 15.72 -39.93 -11.75
C PRO A 20 16.59 -38.71 -12.11
N GLU A 21 16.02 -37.70 -12.78
CA GLU A 21 16.73 -36.49 -13.17
C GLU A 21 16.67 -35.41 -12.08
N TRP A 22 15.85 -35.61 -11.02
CA TRP A 22 15.64 -34.61 -10.01
C TRP A 22 16.38 -34.93 -8.70
N LEU A 23 17.07 -33.93 -8.16
CA LEU A 23 17.67 -34.02 -6.83
C LEU A 23 16.74 -33.32 -5.84
N PHE A 24 16.31 -34.03 -4.79
CA PHE A 24 15.46 -33.48 -3.76
C PHE A 24 16.22 -32.48 -2.88
N CYS A 25 15.84 -31.20 -2.93
CA CYS A 25 16.46 -30.11 -2.20
C CYS A 25 15.70 -29.69 -0.93
N GLY A 26 14.51 -30.23 -0.67
CA GLY A 26 13.73 -29.96 0.53
C GLY A 26 12.28 -29.58 0.26
N VAL A 27 11.48 -29.47 1.32
CA VAL A 27 10.10 -28.97 1.31
C VAL A 27 10.03 -27.71 2.15
N TYR A 28 9.40 -26.68 1.61
CA TYR A 28 9.22 -25.37 2.24
C TYR A 28 7.72 -25.15 2.43
N ALA A 29 7.24 -25.28 3.64
CA ALA A 29 5.84 -25.16 3.96
C ALA A 29 5.64 -24.18 5.11
N ASP A 30 4.92 -23.09 4.82
CA ASP A 30 4.47 -22.15 5.85
C ASP A 30 3.09 -22.58 6.36
N GLU A 31 2.96 -22.83 7.67
CA GLU A 31 1.67 -23.07 8.29
C GLU A 31 0.85 -21.77 8.29
N ALA A 32 -0.41 -21.86 7.88
CA ALA A 32 -1.34 -20.74 7.92
C ALA A 32 -1.76 -20.46 9.37
N LEU A 33 -0.94 -19.68 10.08
CA LEU A 33 -1.35 -19.08 11.35
C LEU A 33 -2.29 -17.91 11.05
N THR A 34 -3.45 -17.91 11.68
CA THR A 34 -4.48 -16.88 11.57
C THR A 34 -3.95 -15.55 12.11
N GLY A 35 -3.70 -14.59 11.25
CA GLY A 35 -3.28 -13.24 11.65
C GLY A 35 -2.58 -12.45 10.55
N THR A 36 -2.77 -11.16 10.55
CA THR A 36 -2.42 -10.18 9.52
C THR A 36 -0.92 -9.93 9.28
N LYS A 37 -0.02 -10.64 9.96
CA LYS A 37 1.44 -10.58 9.77
C LYS A 37 2.02 -11.99 9.69
N GLU A 38 1.78 -12.65 8.57
CA GLU A 38 2.44 -13.91 8.31
C GLU A 38 3.80 -13.67 7.69
N ASN A 39 4.79 -13.92 8.51
CA ASN A 39 6.16 -14.06 8.07
C ASN A 39 6.25 -15.39 7.33
N ARG A 40 6.27 -15.39 5.97
CA ARG A 40 6.49 -16.58 5.15
C ARG A 40 7.97 -17.00 5.22
N ALA A 41 8.40 -17.42 6.41
CA ALA A 41 9.80 -17.67 6.71
C ALA A 41 10.38 -18.81 5.84
N GLU A 42 9.60 -19.87 5.61
CA GLU A 42 10.03 -20.98 4.78
C GLU A 42 10.09 -20.57 3.30
N PHE A 43 9.14 -19.79 2.82
CA PHE A 43 9.20 -19.25 1.46
C PHE A 43 10.40 -18.32 1.26
N GLN A 44 10.76 -17.49 2.25
CA GLN A 44 11.96 -16.64 2.17
C GLN A 44 13.25 -17.48 2.18
N LYS A 45 13.29 -18.56 2.96
CA LYS A 45 14.43 -19.50 2.93
C LYS A 45 14.56 -20.14 1.53
N LEU A 46 13.45 -20.56 0.93
CA LEU A 46 13.44 -21.08 -0.45
C LEU A 46 14.06 -20.08 -1.42
N LEU A 47 13.58 -18.82 -1.41
CA LEU A 47 14.10 -17.77 -2.31
C LEU A 47 15.59 -17.50 -2.10
N ASN A 48 16.06 -17.52 -0.84
CA ASN A 48 17.48 -17.33 -0.54
C ASN A 48 18.34 -18.45 -1.10
N ARG A 49 17.87 -19.70 -1.05
CA ARG A 49 18.59 -20.84 -1.64
C ARG A 49 18.57 -20.78 -3.17
N CYS A 50 17.51 -20.31 -3.79
CA CYS A 50 17.47 -20.03 -5.24
C CYS A 50 18.53 -18.96 -5.62
N ARG A 51 18.67 -17.89 -4.83
CA ARG A 51 19.70 -16.85 -5.03
C ARG A 51 21.12 -17.38 -4.88
N GLN A 52 21.32 -18.44 -4.07
CA GLN A 52 22.61 -19.11 -3.89
C GLN A 52 22.90 -20.13 -5.01
N GLY A 53 21.97 -20.36 -5.94
CA GLY A 53 22.12 -21.32 -7.04
C GLY A 53 21.99 -22.78 -6.58
N GLU A 54 21.31 -23.04 -5.47
CA GLU A 54 21.13 -24.40 -4.94
C GLU A 54 19.86 -25.09 -5.44
N ILE A 55 18.98 -24.35 -6.14
CA ILE A 55 17.68 -24.84 -6.60
C ILE A 55 17.45 -24.35 -8.03
N ASP A 56 17.12 -25.29 -8.93
CA ASP A 56 16.84 -25.03 -10.35
C ASP A 56 15.34 -25.12 -10.66
N LEU A 57 14.57 -25.88 -9.86
CA LEU A 57 13.15 -26.12 -10.08
C LEU A 57 12.37 -26.05 -8.77
N ILE A 58 11.28 -25.32 -8.79
CA ILE A 58 10.30 -25.25 -7.70
C ILE A 58 9.01 -25.92 -8.17
N LEU A 59 8.54 -26.93 -7.43
CA LEU A 59 7.22 -27.52 -7.61
C LEU A 59 6.25 -26.89 -6.64
N THR A 60 5.15 -26.35 -7.14
CA THR A 60 4.09 -25.78 -6.31
C THR A 60 2.71 -26.25 -6.77
N LYS A 61 1.81 -26.45 -5.83
CA LYS A 61 0.47 -26.92 -6.13
C LYS A 61 -0.29 -25.99 -7.09
N SER A 62 -0.24 -24.70 -6.84
CA SER A 62 -0.97 -23.72 -7.65
C SER A 62 -0.40 -22.30 -7.46
N ILE A 63 -0.74 -21.42 -8.36
CA ILE A 63 -0.43 -19.99 -8.32
C ILE A 63 -0.86 -19.36 -6.98
N SER A 64 -2.07 -19.68 -6.50
CA SER A 64 -2.62 -19.13 -5.26
C SER A 64 -1.88 -19.58 -3.99
N ARG A 65 -1.18 -20.71 -4.06
CA ARG A 65 -0.31 -21.20 -2.98
C ARG A 65 1.08 -20.57 -3.04
N PHE A 66 1.57 -20.35 -4.24
CA PHE A 66 2.86 -19.72 -4.45
C PHE A 66 2.86 -18.25 -3.99
N ALA A 67 1.86 -17.46 -4.42
CA ALA A 67 1.76 -16.05 -4.07
C ALA A 67 0.33 -15.64 -3.69
N ARG A 68 0.20 -14.66 -2.81
CA ARG A 68 -1.09 -14.18 -2.28
C ARG A 68 -1.75 -13.12 -3.15
N ASN A 69 -0.97 -12.42 -3.94
CA ASN A 69 -1.44 -11.41 -4.88
C ASN A 69 -0.63 -11.48 -6.17
N THR A 70 -1.20 -10.95 -7.22
CA THR A 70 -0.65 -11.01 -8.56
C THR A 70 0.66 -10.25 -8.69
N VAL A 71 0.83 -9.15 -7.98
CA VAL A 71 2.06 -8.34 -8.03
C VAL A 71 3.23 -9.13 -7.46
N THR A 72 3.09 -9.68 -6.25
CA THR A 72 4.13 -10.52 -5.63
C THR A 72 4.45 -11.75 -6.46
N LEU A 73 3.44 -12.39 -7.08
CA LEU A 73 3.65 -13.49 -8.00
C LEU A 73 4.58 -13.09 -9.14
N LEU A 74 4.24 -12.00 -9.84
CA LEU A 74 4.97 -11.52 -11.00
C LEU A 74 6.41 -11.13 -10.66
N GLU A 75 6.60 -10.40 -9.55
CA GLU A 75 7.92 -10.00 -9.08
C GLU A 75 8.79 -11.22 -8.76
N THR A 76 8.24 -12.16 -7.98
CA THR A 76 8.98 -13.35 -7.56
C THR A 76 9.32 -14.28 -8.74
N VAL A 77 8.36 -14.54 -9.63
CA VAL A 77 8.62 -15.41 -10.79
C VAL A 77 9.64 -14.76 -11.74
N ARG A 78 9.58 -13.45 -11.96
CA ARG A 78 10.57 -12.72 -12.76
C ARG A 78 11.97 -12.79 -12.14
N GLU A 79 12.07 -12.60 -10.82
CA GLU A 79 13.34 -12.79 -10.11
C GLU A 79 13.90 -14.20 -10.32
N LEU A 80 13.08 -15.24 -10.08
CA LEU A 80 13.47 -16.63 -10.26
C LEU A 80 13.92 -16.93 -11.69
N LYS A 81 13.22 -16.38 -12.70
CA LYS A 81 13.63 -16.51 -14.11
C LYS A 81 15.01 -15.89 -14.39
N THR A 82 15.32 -14.74 -13.79
CA THR A 82 16.67 -14.13 -13.95
C THR A 82 17.77 -14.96 -13.29
N LEU A 83 17.42 -15.76 -12.28
CA LEU A 83 18.33 -16.71 -11.63
C LEU A 83 18.41 -18.07 -12.33
N GLY A 84 17.63 -18.28 -13.39
CA GLY A 84 17.57 -19.56 -14.11
C GLY A 84 16.73 -20.62 -13.40
N VAL A 85 15.91 -20.23 -12.42
CA VAL A 85 15.05 -21.13 -11.63
C VAL A 85 13.65 -21.19 -12.24
N ASP A 86 13.19 -22.39 -12.61
CA ASP A 86 11.84 -22.61 -13.13
C ASP A 86 10.84 -22.87 -11.99
N VAL A 87 9.58 -22.47 -12.19
CA VAL A 87 8.46 -22.76 -11.28
C VAL A 87 7.41 -23.56 -12.03
N TYR A 88 7.16 -24.78 -11.58
CA TYR A 88 6.09 -25.62 -12.11
C TYR A 88 4.83 -25.53 -11.25
N PHE A 89 3.75 -25.04 -11.83
CA PHE A 89 2.42 -24.95 -11.23
C PHE A 89 1.60 -26.19 -11.59
N GLU A 90 1.49 -27.13 -10.65
CA GLU A 90 0.90 -28.46 -10.87
C GLU A 90 -0.56 -28.40 -11.34
N GLU A 91 -1.43 -27.63 -10.66
CA GLU A 91 -2.86 -27.51 -11.02
C GLU A 91 -3.06 -26.92 -12.42
N GLN A 92 -2.21 -25.97 -12.82
CA GLN A 92 -2.25 -25.36 -14.14
C GLN A 92 -1.47 -26.14 -15.19
N ARG A 93 -0.60 -27.04 -14.77
CA ARG A 93 0.35 -27.80 -15.62
C ARG A 93 1.24 -26.89 -16.47
N ILE A 94 1.71 -25.80 -15.89
CA ILE A 94 2.48 -24.77 -16.56
C ILE A 94 3.85 -24.60 -15.89
N HIS A 95 4.89 -24.53 -16.70
CA HIS A 95 6.23 -24.11 -16.33
C HIS A 95 6.39 -22.61 -16.54
N SER A 96 6.95 -21.90 -15.57
CA SER A 96 7.13 -20.45 -15.65
C SER A 96 8.05 -20.02 -16.80
N MET A 97 8.97 -20.87 -17.20
CA MET A 97 9.91 -20.62 -18.31
C MET A 97 9.36 -21.02 -19.68
N SER A 98 8.22 -21.69 -19.76
CA SER A 98 7.59 -22.06 -21.02
C SER A 98 6.92 -20.87 -21.70
N SER A 99 6.58 -21.02 -22.99
CA SER A 99 5.78 -20.05 -23.74
C SER A 99 4.42 -19.81 -23.10
N ASP A 100 3.79 -20.87 -22.59
CA ASP A 100 2.50 -20.78 -21.87
C ASP A 100 2.65 -20.04 -20.54
N GLY A 101 3.79 -20.21 -19.86
CA GLY A 101 4.15 -19.46 -18.66
C GLY A 101 4.29 -17.97 -18.93
N GLU A 102 4.94 -17.59 -20.01
CA GLU A 102 5.06 -16.18 -20.44
C GLU A 102 3.69 -15.56 -20.74
N LEU A 103 2.86 -16.27 -21.48
CA LEU A 103 1.50 -15.83 -21.78
C LEU A 103 0.69 -15.65 -20.50
N MET A 104 0.75 -16.62 -19.59
CA MET A 104 0.09 -16.55 -18.28
C MET A 104 0.56 -15.33 -17.48
N LEU A 105 1.87 -15.10 -17.38
CA LEU A 105 2.44 -13.95 -16.66
C LEU A 105 2.01 -12.62 -17.29
N SER A 106 1.92 -12.55 -18.63
CA SER A 106 1.44 -11.36 -19.35
C SER A 106 -0.03 -11.05 -19.05
N ILE A 107 -0.88 -12.07 -19.05
CA ILE A 107 -2.30 -11.94 -18.70
C ILE A 107 -2.45 -11.47 -17.25
N LEU A 108 -1.72 -12.10 -16.32
CA LEU A 108 -1.75 -11.73 -14.90
C LEU A 108 -1.22 -10.31 -14.66
N ALA A 109 -0.21 -9.86 -15.41
CA ALA A 109 0.30 -8.49 -15.33
C ALA A 109 -0.74 -7.48 -15.78
N SER A 110 -1.43 -7.74 -16.88
CA SER A 110 -2.53 -6.89 -17.38
C SER A 110 -3.68 -6.84 -16.37
N TYR A 111 -4.03 -7.96 -15.77
CA TYR A 111 -5.07 -8.02 -14.74
C TYR A 111 -4.69 -7.23 -13.47
N ALA A 112 -3.45 -7.37 -13.00
CA ALA A 112 -2.97 -6.62 -11.83
C ALA A 112 -2.97 -5.11 -12.05
N GLN A 113 -2.64 -4.68 -13.27
CA GLN A 113 -2.70 -3.26 -13.65
C GLN A 113 -4.14 -2.74 -13.69
N GLU A 114 -5.07 -3.51 -14.25
CA GLU A 114 -6.51 -3.18 -14.30
C GLU A 114 -7.11 -3.11 -12.89
N GLU A 115 -6.80 -4.06 -12.00
CA GLU A 115 -7.25 -4.07 -10.62
C GLU A 115 -6.76 -2.83 -9.86
N SER A 116 -5.50 -2.45 -10.04
CA SER A 116 -4.93 -1.25 -9.43
C SER A 116 -5.60 0.04 -9.93
N TYR A 117 -5.84 0.14 -11.24
CA TYR A 117 -6.54 1.26 -11.85
C TYR A 117 -7.99 1.35 -11.34
N SER A 118 -8.72 0.25 -11.36
CA SER A 118 -10.11 0.17 -10.90
C SER A 118 -10.25 0.54 -9.42
N ALA A 119 -9.33 0.06 -8.56
CA ALA A 119 -9.29 0.43 -7.14
C ALA A 119 -9.04 1.94 -6.94
N SER A 120 -8.16 2.54 -7.74
CA SER A 120 -7.90 3.98 -7.72
C SER A 120 -9.14 4.79 -8.12
N GLU A 121 -9.81 4.42 -9.22
CA GLU A 121 -11.02 5.10 -9.70
C GLU A 121 -12.19 4.97 -8.71
N ASN A 122 -12.39 3.79 -8.13
CA ASN A 122 -13.38 3.56 -7.09
C ASN A 122 -13.12 4.46 -5.86
N LYS A 123 -11.87 4.62 -5.46
CA LYS A 123 -11.48 5.50 -4.35
C LYS A 123 -11.72 6.98 -4.68
N LYS A 124 -11.39 7.42 -5.91
CA LYS A 124 -11.69 8.76 -6.39
C LYS A 124 -13.19 9.02 -6.41
N TRP A 125 -13.97 8.07 -6.93
CA TRP A 125 -15.43 8.16 -6.97
C TRP A 125 -16.03 8.25 -5.55
N GLN A 126 -15.60 7.39 -4.63
CA GLN A 126 -16.04 7.43 -3.24
C GLN A 126 -15.72 8.78 -2.59
N MET A 127 -14.52 9.31 -2.82
CA MET A 127 -14.13 10.63 -2.32
C MET A 127 -15.03 11.73 -2.86
N ARG A 128 -15.34 11.74 -4.17
CA ARG A 128 -16.26 12.72 -4.76
C ARG A 128 -17.64 12.64 -4.10
N LYS A 129 -18.18 11.45 -3.94
CA LYS A 129 -19.47 11.21 -3.30
C LYS A 129 -19.51 11.67 -1.84
N ASP A 130 -18.42 11.43 -1.09
CA ASP A 130 -18.30 11.91 0.28
C ASP A 130 -18.25 13.45 0.33
N PHE A 131 -17.57 14.11 -0.61
CA PHE A 131 -17.55 15.56 -0.75
C PHE A 131 -18.92 16.14 -1.08
N GLU A 132 -19.66 15.56 -2.01
CA GLU A 132 -21.04 15.94 -2.36
C GLU A 132 -21.98 15.87 -1.13
N GLN A 133 -21.73 14.93 -0.22
CA GLN A 133 -22.47 14.79 1.02
C GLN A 133 -21.90 15.67 2.16
N GLY A 134 -20.93 16.54 1.88
CA GLY A 134 -20.25 17.37 2.87
C GLY A 134 -19.39 16.58 3.89
N LYS A 135 -19.08 15.33 3.57
CA LYS A 135 -18.18 14.50 4.38
C LYS A 135 -16.75 14.77 3.96
N VAL A 136 -15.91 15.17 4.90
CA VAL A 136 -14.50 15.42 4.65
C VAL A 136 -13.69 14.22 5.14
N GLY A 137 -12.74 13.78 4.33
CA GLY A 137 -11.80 12.74 4.70
C GLY A 137 -11.01 13.08 5.97
N SER A 138 -10.11 12.23 6.39
CA SER A 138 -9.25 12.42 7.58
C SER A 138 -8.35 13.65 7.43
N MET A 139 -8.89 14.82 7.76
CA MET A 139 -8.17 16.09 7.67
C MET A 139 -8.15 16.79 9.02
N ARG A 140 -6.96 17.07 9.51
CA ARG A 140 -6.76 17.90 10.70
C ARG A 140 -6.49 19.33 10.23
N MET A 141 -7.44 20.22 10.44
CA MET A 141 -7.37 21.62 10.03
C MET A 141 -7.60 22.51 11.27
N LEU A 142 -6.76 23.51 11.47
CA LEU A 142 -6.92 24.45 12.57
C LEU A 142 -8.29 25.14 12.46
N GLY A 143 -8.97 25.30 13.58
CA GLY A 143 -10.30 25.92 13.63
C GLY A 143 -11.46 24.97 13.31
N TYR A 144 -11.18 23.73 12.94
CA TYR A 144 -12.21 22.75 12.62
C TYR A 144 -11.91 21.37 13.21
N ARG A 145 -12.95 20.73 13.72
CA ARG A 145 -12.92 19.34 14.17
C ARG A 145 -13.90 18.51 13.35
N ARG A 146 -13.49 17.30 13.00
CA ARG A 146 -14.37 16.33 12.35
C ARG A 146 -15.24 15.63 13.38
N THR A 147 -16.55 15.61 13.15
CA THR A 147 -17.50 14.80 13.92
C THR A 147 -17.41 13.33 13.58
N LYS A 148 -18.02 12.47 14.40
CA LYS A 148 -18.18 11.02 14.10
C LYS A 148 -18.96 10.78 12.80
N SER A 149 -19.85 11.70 12.42
CA SER A 149 -20.62 11.64 11.16
C SER A 149 -19.84 12.10 9.93
N GLY A 150 -18.59 12.57 10.09
CA GLY A 150 -17.72 13.03 9.01
C GLY A 150 -17.88 14.51 8.65
N LYS A 151 -18.79 15.24 9.28
CA LYS A 151 -18.97 16.70 9.09
C LYS A 151 -17.91 17.49 9.85
N LEU A 152 -17.66 18.72 9.38
CA LEU A 152 -16.78 19.66 10.07
C LEU A 152 -17.60 20.54 11.05
N GLU A 153 -17.10 20.65 12.26
CA GLU A 153 -17.57 21.60 13.27
C GLU A 153 -16.48 22.62 13.58
N ILE A 154 -16.87 23.88 13.76
CA ILE A 154 -15.95 24.96 14.15
C ILE A 154 -15.54 24.75 15.62
N VAL A 155 -14.23 24.83 15.87
CA VAL A 155 -13.66 24.93 17.22
C VAL A 155 -13.39 26.41 17.49
N PRO A 156 -14.20 27.10 18.34
CA PRO A 156 -14.15 28.55 18.46
C PRO A 156 -12.76 29.07 18.81
N GLU A 157 -12.09 28.47 19.77
CA GLU A 157 -10.75 28.87 20.23
C GLU A 157 -9.70 28.79 19.10
N GLU A 158 -9.72 27.72 18.32
CA GLU A 158 -8.80 27.56 17.18
C GLU A 158 -9.20 28.49 16.02
N ALA A 159 -10.50 28.75 15.83
CA ALA A 159 -10.99 29.64 14.77
C ALA A 159 -10.53 31.09 15.01
N GLU A 160 -10.44 31.54 16.26
CA GLU A 160 -9.88 32.86 16.60
C GLU A 160 -8.40 32.97 16.20
N ILE A 161 -7.61 31.91 16.37
CA ILE A 161 -6.20 31.88 15.93
C ILE A 161 -6.11 32.04 14.41
N VAL A 162 -6.98 31.35 13.67
CA VAL A 162 -7.04 31.48 12.21
C VAL A 162 -7.39 32.91 11.82
N ARG A 163 -8.42 33.52 12.45
CA ARG A 163 -8.81 34.91 12.18
C ARG A 163 -7.67 35.87 12.47
N MET A 164 -6.96 35.71 13.59
CA MET A 164 -5.77 36.53 13.92
C MET A 164 -4.70 36.43 12.83
N ILE A 165 -4.40 35.24 12.32
CA ILE A 165 -3.41 35.08 11.27
C ILE A 165 -3.80 35.84 10.00
N PHE A 166 -5.06 35.75 9.58
CA PHE A 166 -5.57 36.50 8.43
C PHE A 166 -5.57 38.02 8.67
N LEU A 167 -5.99 38.47 9.84
CA LEU A 167 -5.97 39.90 10.19
C LEU A 167 -4.57 40.50 10.25
N TYR A 168 -3.62 39.81 10.83
CA TYR A 168 -2.21 40.23 10.83
C TYR A 168 -1.64 40.28 9.41
N TYR A 169 -1.97 39.35 8.58
CA TYR A 169 -1.53 39.34 7.17
C TYR A 169 -2.15 40.50 6.38
N LEU A 170 -3.45 40.78 6.58
CA LEU A 170 -4.16 41.91 5.94
C LEU A 170 -3.64 43.26 6.43
N SER A 171 -3.17 43.36 7.68
CA SER A 171 -2.51 44.58 8.19
C SER A 171 -1.09 44.81 7.66
N GLY A 172 -0.62 43.95 6.72
CA GLY A 172 0.70 44.07 6.10
C GLY A 172 1.82 43.34 6.84
N MET A 173 1.52 42.52 7.86
CA MET A 173 2.54 41.82 8.61
C MET A 173 3.07 40.62 7.79
N GLY A 174 4.39 40.48 7.70
CA GLY A 174 5.04 39.36 7.01
C GLY A 174 4.86 38.04 7.74
N LYS A 175 4.84 36.94 7.01
CA LYS A 175 4.60 35.57 7.57
C LYS A 175 5.56 35.19 8.70
N LEU A 176 6.82 35.62 8.63
CA LEU A 176 7.80 35.40 9.69
C LEU A 176 7.43 36.15 10.99
N ALA A 177 7.01 37.42 10.84
CA ALA A 177 6.58 38.26 11.98
C ALA A 177 5.32 37.69 12.63
N ILE A 178 4.35 37.18 11.84
CA ILE A 178 3.15 36.52 12.34
C ILE A 178 3.53 35.27 13.15
N ALA A 179 4.42 34.41 12.62
CA ALA A 179 4.87 33.22 13.33
C ALA A 179 5.54 33.56 14.67
N LYS A 180 6.44 34.57 14.69
CA LYS A 180 7.07 35.05 15.91
C LYS A 180 6.05 35.55 16.93
N LYS A 181 5.10 36.38 16.50
CA LYS A 181 4.06 36.94 17.36
C LYS A 181 3.17 35.89 18.01
N LEU A 182 2.77 34.85 17.25
CA LEU A 182 2.02 33.71 17.78
C LEU A 182 2.83 32.92 18.82
N ASN A 183 4.13 32.70 18.56
CA ASN A 183 5.01 32.03 19.52
C ASN A 183 5.26 32.83 20.78
N GLU A 184 5.42 34.16 20.69
CA GLU A 184 5.51 35.07 21.85
C GLU A 184 4.26 35.02 22.72
N GLN A 185 3.09 34.83 22.10
CA GLN A 185 1.80 34.65 22.79
C GLN A 185 1.60 33.20 23.29
N GLN A 186 2.58 32.32 23.15
CA GLN A 186 2.53 30.91 23.53
C GLN A 186 1.40 30.14 22.87
N ILE A 187 0.92 30.60 21.72
CA ILE A 187 -0.10 29.93 20.93
C ILE A 187 0.60 28.80 20.12
N CYS A 188 0.20 27.53 20.36
CA CYS A 188 0.75 26.39 19.66
C CYS A 188 -0.05 26.04 18.39
N THR A 189 0.60 25.36 17.46
CA THR A 189 -0.06 24.74 16.31
C THR A 189 -0.97 23.59 16.76
N VAL A 190 -1.84 23.08 15.88
CA VAL A 190 -2.70 21.89 16.13
C VAL A 190 -1.90 20.65 16.60
N ARG A 191 -0.60 20.62 16.32
CA ARG A 191 0.31 19.53 16.72
C ARG A 191 1.00 19.81 18.07
N GLY A 192 0.71 20.95 18.72
CA GLY A 192 1.38 21.36 19.95
C GLY A 192 2.81 21.90 19.74
N CYS A 193 3.20 22.23 18.51
CA CYS A 193 4.52 22.77 18.19
C CYS A 193 4.48 24.30 18.02
N ALA A 194 5.65 24.93 18.05
CA ALA A 194 5.81 26.34 17.70
C ALA A 194 5.46 26.60 16.22
N TRP A 195 4.97 27.81 15.94
CA TRP A 195 4.64 28.25 14.58
C TRP A 195 5.90 28.51 13.77
N THR A 196 5.92 28.01 12.54
CA THR A 196 6.91 28.30 11.53
C THR A 196 6.32 29.24 10.45
N THR A 197 7.18 29.88 9.68
CA THR A 197 6.77 30.67 8.51
C THR A 197 5.97 29.82 7.51
N GLU A 198 6.31 28.54 7.39
CA GLU A 198 5.64 27.60 6.51
C GLU A 198 4.23 27.24 7.01
N ASP A 199 4.02 27.10 8.32
CA ASP A 199 2.71 26.83 8.88
C ASP A 199 1.75 28.01 8.65
N VAL A 200 2.24 29.24 8.83
CA VAL A 200 1.50 30.46 8.50
C VAL A 200 1.16 30.52 7.01
N ARG A 201 2.14 30.23 6.14
CA ARG A 201 1.93 30.17 4.69
C ARG A 201 0.87 29.15 4.31
N ARG A 202 0.93 27.96 4.91
CA ARG A 202 -0.03 26.87 4.66
C ARG A 202 -1.44 27.24 5.12
N THR A 203 -1.56 27.91 6.27
CA THR A 203 -2.85 28.42 6.77
C THR A 203 -3.44 29.44 5.81
N LEU A 204 -2.68 30.45 5.39
CA LEU A 204 -3.14 31.51 4.49
C LEU A 204 -3.49 31.02 3.08
N ARG A 205 -2.85 29.94 2.61
CA ARG A 205 -3.13 29.34 1.27
C ARG A 205 -4.23 28.29 1.28
N ASN A 206 -4.73 27.92 2.44
CA ASN A 206 -5.73 26.87 2.51
C ASN A 206 -7.11 27.38 2.08
N GLU A 207 -7.50 27.03 0.87
CA GLU A 207 -8.77 27.39 0.22
C GLU A 207 -10.02 27.01 1.03
N LYS A 208 -9.89 26.04 1.93
CA LYS A 208 -11.01 25.56 2.76
C LYS A 208 -11.49 26.58 3.77
N TYR A 209 -10.66 27.57 4.14
CA TYR A 209 -11.07 28.71 4.98
C TYR A 209 -11.98 29.68 4.23
N THR A 210 -12.08 29.63 2.91
CA THR A 210 -13.03 30.40 2.12
C THR A 210 -14.42 29.77 2.04
N GLY A 211 -14.63 28.63 2.71
CA GLY A 211 -15.89 27.88 2.67
C GLY A 211 -16.02 26.98 1.42
N CYS A 212 -15.02 26.94 0.57
CA CYS A 212 -15.02 26.14 -0.65
C CYS A 212 -14.34 24.78 -0.42
N LEU A 213 -15.14 23.75 -0.28
CA LEU A 213 -14.70 22.35 -0.29
C LEU A 213 -14.68 21.84 -1.73
N LEU A 214 -13.79 22.38 -2.56
CA LEU A 214 -13.62 21.87 -3.92
C LEU A 214 -12.55 20.79 -3.95
N TYR A 215 -12.90 19.64 -4.55
CA TYR A 215 -11.96 18.62 -4.98
C TYR A 215 -11.27 19.10 -6.27
N THR A 216 -10.29 19.98 -6.13
CA THR A 216 -9.59 20.59 -7.27
C THR A 216 -8.08 20.52 -7.16
N SER A 217 -7.54 19.67 -6.29
CA SER A 217 -6.09 19.44 -6.31
C SER A 217 -5.79 18.27 -7.24
N PRO A 218 -5.26 18.51 -8.45
CA PRO A 218 -4.67 17.43 -9.22
C PRO A 218 -3.57 16.77 -8.38
N SER A 219 -3.53 15.46 -8.38
CA SER A 219 -2.46 14.72 -7.75
C SER A 219 -1.14 15.14 -8.43
N PRO A 220 -0.05 15.38 -7.68
CA PRO A 220 1.25 15.69 -8.30
C PRO A 220 1.85 14.52 -9.08
N ARG A 221 1.06 13.51 -9.41
CA ARG A 221 1.46 12.29 -10.12
C ARG A 221 0.57 11.97 -11.33
N ASP A 222 -0.23 12.92 -11.80
CA ASP A 222 -0.94 12.83 -13.09
C ASP A 222 -0.11 13.48 -14.19
#